data_2ad2047cccdcb9aaeb4469c42694da98
#
_entry.id   2ad2047cccdcb9aaeb4469c42694da98
#
_cell.length_a   1.000
_cell.length_b   1.000
_cell.length_c   1.000
_cell.angle_alpha   90.00
_cell.angle_beta   90.00
_cell.angle_gamma   90.00
#
_symmetry.space_group_name_H-M   'P 1'
#
loop_
_entity.id
_entity.type
_entity.pdbx_description
1 polymer ?
#
loop_
_entity_poly.entity_id
_entity_poly.type
_entity_poly.pdbx_seq_one_letter_code
_entity_poly.pdbx_strand_id
1 'polypeptide(L)'
;QEELPHADHMEMSGLKMSTVLFWDIDASGRMTLERSLIHPLLRVWPNNTAAHWRYRNAVYVPELLNVDGMRLKNEKVKQVRIDGGVFQYTGEFALAKDYRASKVYPGTIELKMTGFTSTDKTAYIERYELRNVTRSSVVVRIPQMSQTFTTAPEKGVEGSYTSRMHIVGDGEFTLAKGESVCFDLVFQSWKTAQQPEEIIPADELAKRYAFIREKMDK
;
A
#
# COMPACT_ATOMS: atom_id res chain seq x y z
N GLN A 1 27.44 -3.38 8.35
CA GLN A 1 25.99 -3.63 8.19
C GLN A 1 25.28 -2.43 8.78
N GLU A 2 24.67 -1.60 7.96
CA GLU A 2 23.74 -0.59 8.46
C GLU A 2 22.59 -1.37 9.11
N GLU A 3 22.35 -1.12 10.39
CA GLU A 3 21.15 -1.64 11.04
C GLU A 3 19.92 -1.04 10.35
N LEU A 4 19.03 -1.92 9.88
CA LEU A 4 17.75 -1.46 9.38
C LEU A 4 17.00 -0.76 10.51
N PRO A 5 16.42 0.43 10.29
CA PRO A 5 15.63 1.09 11.32
C PRO A 5 14.45 0.19 11.69
N HIS A 6 14.20 0.04 13.00
CA HIS A 6 13.19 -0.89 13.49
C HIS A 6 11.77 -0.34 13.38
N ALA A 7 11.58 0.93 13.66
CA ALA A 7 10.29 1.59 13.59
C ALA A 7 10.45 3.09 13.30
N ASP A 8 9.60 3.62 12.45
CA ASP A 8 9.56 5.05 12.16
C ASP A 8 8.21 5.43 11.52
N HIS A 9 8.04 6.69 11.22
CA HIS A 9 6.90 7.19 10.48
C HIS A 9 7.36 8.19 9.44
N MET A 10 6.54 8.35 8.42
CA MET A 10 6.77 9.29 7.34
C MET A 10 5.46 9.95 6.94
N GLU A 11 5.49 11.26 6.77
CA GLU A 11 4.38 12.00 6.22
C GLU A 11 4.58 12.23 4.72
N MET A 12 3.56 11.92 3.95
CA MET A 12 3.51 12.12 2.50
C MET A 12 2.30 12.96 2.15
N SER A 13 2.54 14.20 1.76
CA SER A 13 1.47 15.15 1.42
C SER A 13 1.31 15.30 -0.09
N GLY A 14 0.06 15.28 -0.55
CA GLY A 14 -0.39 15.75 -1.84
C GLY A 14 -1.13 17.08 -1.70
N LEU A 15 -1.73 17.57 -2.79
CA LEU A 15 -2.50 18.80 -2.78
C LEU A 15 -3.87 18.67 -2.10
N LYS A 16 -4.43 17.45 -2.05
CA LYS A 16 -5.78 17.19 -1.54
C LYS A 16 -5.82 16.32 -0.29
N MET A 17 -4.76 15.57 0.00
CA MET A 17 -4.69 14.74 1.21
C MET A 17 -3.27 14.51 1.65
N SER A 18 -3.12 14.08 2.89
CA SER A 18 -1.85 13.62 3.47
C SER A 18 -1.99 12.18 3.97
N THR A 19 -0.90 11.46 3.92
CA THR A 19 -0.78 10.12 4.52
C THR A 19 0.36 10.13 5.52
N VAL A 20 0.11 9.63 6.72
CA VAL A 20 1.17 9.27 7.66
C VAL A 20 1.30 7.77 7.63
N LEU A 21 2.44 7.29 7.19
CA LEU A 21 2.78 5.88 7.14
C LEU A 21 3.66 5.55 8.34
N PHE A 22 3.15 4.71 9.23
CA PHE A 22 3.91 4.12 10.32
C PHE A 22 4.39 2.75 9.87
N TRP A 23 5.66 2.47 10.08
CA TRP A 23 6.25 1.20 9.70
C TRP A 23 7.16 0.67 10.79
N ASP A 24 7.20 -0.64 10.90
CA ASP A 24 8.01 -1.37 11.88
C ASP A 24 8.52 -2.66 11.25
N ILE A 25 9.79 -2.97 11.52
CA ILE A 25 10.38 -4.25 11.19
C ILE A 25 10.57 -4.98 12.52
N ASP A 26 9.79 -6.04 12.73
CA ASP A 26 9.85 -6.81 13.96
C ASP A 26 11.13 -7.67 14.05
N ALA A 27 11.35 -8.29 15.21
CA ALA A 27 12.53 -9.13 15.45
C ALA A 27 12.65 -10.33 14.47
N SER A 28 11.56 -10.75 13.84
CA SER A 28 11.55 -11.80 12.81
C SER A 28 11.95 -11.31 11.42
N GLY A 29 12.00 -10.00 11.21
CA GLY A 29 12.27 -9.34 9.94
C GLY A 29 11.03 -9.02 9.12
N ARG A 30 9.83 -9.12 9.72
CA ARG A 30 8.54 -8.81 9.07
C ARG A 30 8.28 -7.31 9.09
N MET A 31 7.86 -6.76 7.95
CA MET A 31 7.36 -5.40 7.83
C MET A 31 5.89 -5.34 8.27
N THR A 32 5.57 -4.40 9.14
CA THR A 32 4.21 -3.99 9.42
C THR A 32 4.00 -2.55 9.00
N LEU A 33 2.85 -2.26 8.41
CA LEU A 33 2.48 -0.93 7.92
C LEU A 33 1.14 -0.52 8.53
N GLU A 34 1.09 0.67 9.12
CA GLU A 34 -0.15 1.32 9.50
C GLU A 34 -0.26 2.63 8.71
N ARG A 35 -1.37 2.79 7.97
CA ARG A 35 -1.66 3.97 7.18
C ARG A 35 -2.66 4.83 7.91
N SER A 36 -2.34 6.09 8.12
CA SER A 36 -3.26 7.11 8.59
C SER A 36 -3.51 8.10 7.47
N LEU A 37 -4.69 8.02 6.86
CA LEU A 37 -5.10 8.84 5.73
C LEU A 37 -5.85 10.06 6.25
N ILE A 38 -5.39 11.24 5.92
CA ILE A 38 -5.90 12.51 6.42
C ILE A 38 -6.53 13.28 5.26
N HIS A 39 -7.83 13.50 5.33
CA HIS A 39 -8.62 14.15 4.28
C HIS A 39 -9.08 15.54 4.72
N PRO A 40 -8.28 16.60 4.51
CA PRO A 40 -8.60 17.95 4.99
C PRO A 40 -9.87 18.54 4.36
N LEU A 41 -10.26 18.06 3.19
CA LEU A 41 -11.49 18.49 2.51
C LEU A 41 -12.75 17.78 3.04
N LEU A 42 -12.61 16.75 3.86
CA LEU A 42 -13.72 16.00 4.47
C LEU A 42 -13.78 16.37 5.96
N ARG A 43 -14.54 17.40 6.27
CA ARG A 43 -14.61 17.98 7.61
C ARG A 43 -15.64 17.27 8.47
N VAL A 44 -15.27 17.00 9.73
CA VAL A 44 -16.14 16.37 10.72
C VAL A 44 -16.67 17.36 11.78
N TRP A 45 -16.09 18.57 11.86
CA TRP A 45 -16.53 19.66 12.73
C TRP A 45 -16.55 20.99 11.97
N PRO A 46 -17.69 21.74 11.97
CA PRO A 46 -17.83 22.92 11.13
C PRO A 46 -16.85 24.05 11.43
N ASN A 47 -16.54 24.27 12.71
CA ASN A 47 -15.78 25.43 13.17
C ASN A 47 -14.34 25.11 13.62
N ASN A 48 -13.87 23.89 13.37
CA ASN A 48 -12.51 23.49 13.74
C ASN A 48 -11.71 23.16 12.49
N THR A 49 -10.66 23.93 12.21
CA THR A 49 -9.80 23.74 11.03
C THR A 49 -8.98 22.46 11.07
N ALA A 50 -8.74 21.92 12.26
CA ALA A 50 -8.00 20.65 12.43
C ALA A 50 -8.92 19.40 12.42
N ALA A 51 -10.25 19.59 12.44
CA ALA A 51 -11.22 18.50 12.47
C ALA A 51 -11.55 18.02 11.04
N HIS A 52 -10.76 17.14 10.53
CA HIS A 52 -10.90 16.52 9.22
C HIS A 52 -11.08 15.02 9.34
N TRP A 53 -11.61 14.40 8.30
CA TRP A 53 -11.80 12.96 8.24
C TRP A 53 -10.44 12.23 8.23
N ARG A 54 -10.33 11.23 9.10
CA ARG A 54 -9.17 10.32 9.15
C ARG A 54 -9.62 8.88 8.97
N TYR A 55 -8.89 8.15 8.15
CA TYR A 55 -9.07 6.72 7.96
C TYR A 55 -7.76 5.99 8.25
N ARG A 56 -7.83 4.99 9.12
CA ARG A 56 -6.66 4.16 9.47
C ARG A 56 -6.83 2.76 8.93
N ASN A 57 -5.75 2.19 8.44
CA ASN A 57 -5.74 0.82 7.93
C ASN A 57 -4.37 0.18 8.13
N ALA A 58 -4.36 -1.07 8.57
CA ALA A 58 -3.14 -1.86 8.84
C ALA A 58 -3.15 -3.20 8.10
N VAL A 59 -3.79 -3.29 6.93
CA VAL A 59 -3.83 -4.53 6.14
C VAL A 59 -2.41 -5.01 5.83
N TYR A 60 -2.18 -6.32 6.03
CA TYR A 60 -0.94 -6.98 5.66
C TYR A 60 -1.09 -7.62 4.29
N VAL A 61 -0.61 -6.95 3.25
CA VAL A 61 -0.82 -7.33 1.85
C VAL A 61 -0.27 -8.72 1.51
N PRO A 62 0.89 -9.18 2.02
CA PRO A 62 1.37 -10.52 1.73
C PRO A 62 0.40 -11.65 2.08
N GLU A 63 -0.47 -11.45 3.07
CA GLU A 63 -1.50 -12.44 3.44
C GLU A 63 -2.59 -12.62 2.37
N LEU A 64 -2.76 -11.67 1.48
CA LEU A 64 -3.75 -11.71 0.42
C LEU A 64 -3.29 -12.52 -0.78
N LEU A 65 -1.99 -12.76 -0.90
CA LEU A 65 -1.36 -13.37 -2.06
C LEU A 65 -1.27 -14.89 -1.94
N ASN A 66 -1.29 -15.55 -3.08
CA ASN A 66 -1.13 -16.99 -3.20
C ASN A 66 -0.15 -17.31 -4.32
N VAL A 67 0.78 -18.22 -4.06
CA VAL A 67 1.78 -18.67 -5.03
C VAL A 67 1.75 -20.20 -5.05
N ASP A 68 1.39 -20.80 -6.18
CA ASP A 68 1.20 -22.24 -6.35
C ASP A 68 0.28 -22.88 -5.30
N GLY A 69 -0.78 -22.18 -4.90
CA GLY A 69 -1.67 -22.62 -3.82
C GLY A 69 -1.09 -22.47 -2.40
N MET A 70 0.08 -21.87 -2.26
CA MET A 70 0.78 -21.67 -0.99
C MET A 70 0.72 -20.23 -0.52
N ARG A 71 1.02 -20.01 0.75
CA ARG A 71 1.10 -18.69 1.38
C ARG A 71 2.54 -18.19 1.46
N LEU A 72 2.69 -16.88 1.39
CA LEU A 72 3.95 -16.20 1.68
C LEU A 72 4.22 -16.26 3.19
N LYS A 73 5.42 -16.66 3.57
CA LYS A 73 5.82 -16.83 4.98
C LYS A 73 7.27 -16.41 5.19
N ASN A 74 7.63 -16.16 6.44
CA ASN A 74 8.99 -15.82 6.86
C ASN A 74 9.55 -14.59 6.10
N GLU A 75 8.78 -13.51 6.08
CA GLU A 75 9.25 -12.25 5.50
C GLU A 75 10.59 -11.82 6.11
N LYS A 76 11.50 -11.45 5.23
CA LYS A 76 12.76 -10.80 5.58
C LYS A 76 12.88 -9.51 4.79
N VAL A 77 12.72 -8.38 5.45
CA VAL A 77 12.95 -7.07 4.85
C VAL A 77 14.44 -6.95 4.54
N LYS A 78 14.75 -6.60 3.30
CA LYS A 78 16.13 -6.45 2.79
C LYS A 78 16.54 -5.00 2.68
N GLN A 79 15.61 -4.11 2.35
CA GLN A 79 15.90 -2.71 2.12
C GLN A 79 14.68 -1.85 2.42
N VAL A 80 14.93 -0.69 3.00
CA VAL A 80 13.96 0.41 3.13
C VAL A 80 14.60 1.66 2.51
N ARG A 81 13.85 2.36 1.67
CA ARG A 81 14.23 3.65 1.06
C ARG A 81 13.14 4.67 1.29
N ILE A 82 13.54 5.85 1.68
CA ILE A 82 12.70 7.03 1.75
C ILE A 82 13.33 8.07 0.85
N ASP A 83 12.64 8.42 -0.22
CA ASP A 83 13.17 9.31 -1.25
C ASP A 83 12.10 10.32 -1.67
N GLY A 84 12.27 11.56 -1.23
CA GLY A 84 11.48 12.70 -1.70
C GLY A 84 9.96 12.58 -1.55
N GLY A 85 9.45 11.89 -0.52
CA GLY A 85 8.01 11.70 -0.32
C GLY A 85 7.44 10.44 -0.97
N VAL A 86 8.30 9.48 -1.27
CA VAL A 86 7.95 8.12 -1.67
C VAL A 86 8.63 7.14 -0.71
N PHE A 87 7.85 6.20 -0.18
CA PHE A 87 8.34 5.12 0.66
C PHE A 87 8.52 3.86 -0.17
N GLN A 88 9.65 3.18 -0.02
CA GLN A 88 9.89 1.89 -0.66
C GLN A 88 10.48 0.89 0.31
N TYR A 89 10.06 -0.36 0.20
CA TYR A 89 10.78 -1.47 0.81
C TYR A 89 10.80 -2.69 -0.10
N THR A 90 11.78 -3.54 0.12
CA THR A 90 11.89 -4.85 -0.53
C THR A 90 12.00 -5.92 0.54
N GLY A 91 11.22 -6.98 0.42
CA GLY A 91 11.24 -8.14 1.30
C GLY A 91 11.30 -9.44 0.50
N GLU A 92 11.78 -10.48 1.14
CA GLU A 92 11.84 -11.85 0.61
C GLU A 92 10.97 -12.77 1.46
N PHE A 93 10.31 -13.72 0.80
CA PHE A 93 9.40 -14.66 1.43
C PHE A 93 9.75 -16.10 1.07
N ALA A 94 9.57 -17.01 2.03
CA ALA A 94 9.43 -18.42 1.77
C ALA A 94 7.95 -18.76 1.48
N LEU A 95 7.71 -19.99 1.00
CA LEU A 95 6.36 -20.49 0.74
C LEU A 95 5.99 -21.60 1.74
N ALA A 96 4.77 -21.58 2.23
CA ALA A 96 4.23 -22.61 3.12
C ALA A 96 2.76 -22.91 2.76
N LYS A 97 2.27 -24.11 3.09
CA LYS A 97 0.87 -24.49 2.82
C LYS A 97 -0.14 -23.57 3.51
N ASP A 98 0.18 -23.16 4.73
CA ASP A 98 -0.61 -22.20 5.49
C ASP A 98 0.29 -21.45 6.50
N TYR A 99 -0.28 -20.46 7.20
CA TYR A 99 0.47 -19.66 8.17
C TYR A 99 0.96 -20.44 9.38
N ARG A 100 0.30 -21.51 9.74
CA ARG A 100 0.62 -22.33 10.91
C ARG A 100 1.62 -23.42 10.58
N ALA A 101 1.82 -23.71 9.29
CA ALA A 101 2.76 -24.73 8.87
C ALA A 101 4.19 -24.35 9.28
N SER A 102 4.87 -25.25 9.96
CA SER A 102 6.29 -25.12 10.28
C SER A 102 7.18 -25.43 9.07
N LYS A 103 6.69 -26.24 8.14
CA LYS A 103 7.40 -26.61 6.93
C LYS A 103 7.29 -25.50 5.88
N VAL A 104 8.44 -25.03 5.41
CA VAL A 104 8.55 -24.14 4.25
C VAL A 104 9.07 -24.93 3.03
N TYR A 105 8.64 -24.49 1.87
CA TYR A 105 9.09 -25.05 0.59
C TYR A 105 10.28 -24.26 0.05
N PRO A 106 11.23 -24.92 -0.64
CA PRO A 106 12.35 -24.23 -1.26
C PRO A 106 11.88 -23.24 -2.31
N GLY A 107 12.52 -22.10 -2.35
CA GLY A 107 12.22 -21.02 -3.27
C GLY A 107 11.94 -19.72 -2.53
N THR A 108 12.19 -18.63 -3.23
CA THR A 108 12.02 -17.28 -2.69
C THR A 108 11.15 -16.47 -3.62
N ILE A 109 10.23 -15.75 -3.02
CA ILE A 109 9.44 -14.71 -3.68
C ILE A 109 9.92 -13.36 -3.15
N GLU A 110 10.25 -12.46 -4.04
CA GLU A 110 10.62 -11.10 -3.71
C GLU A 110 9.41 -10.17 -3.91
N LEU A 111 9.16 -9.31 -2.94
CA LEU A 111 8.11 -8.31 -2.99
C LEU A 111 8.72 -6.93 -2.77
N LYS A 112 8.49 -6.02 -3.73
CA LYS A 112 8.85 -4.62 -3.62
C LYS A 112 7.57 -3.80 -3.50
N MET A 113 7.53 -2.90 -2.51
CA MET A 113 6.43 -1.95 -2.33
C MET A 113 6.92 -0.53 -2.53
N THR A 114 6.12 0.26 -3.26
CA THR A 114 6.31 1.71 -3.42
C THR A 114 5.03 2.40 -2.98
N GLY A 115 5.09 3.12 -1.85
CA GLY A 115 3.95 3.82 -1.27
C GLY A 115 4.06 5.34 -1.46
N PHE A 116 2.98 5.98 -1.87
CA PHE A 116 2.94 7.42 -2.10
C PHE A 116 1.52 7.96 -2.09
N THR A 117 1.39 9.23 -1.70
CA THR A 117 0.15 9.98 -1.82
C THR A 117 0.05 10.57 -3.23
N SER A 118 -1.15 10.50 -3.86
CA SER A 118 -1.39 11.18 -5.13
C SER A 118 -1.09 12.67 -5.01
N THR A 119 -0.50 13.25 -6.05
CA THR A 119 -0.17 14.67 -6.08
C THR A 119 -1.42 15.55 -6.04
N ASP A 120 -2.45 15.20 -6.79
CA ASP A 120 -3.62 16.05 -7.05
C ASP A 120 -4.98 15.37 -6.81
N LYS A 121 -5.00 14.12 -6.36
CA LYS A 121 -6.23 13.38 -6.07
C LYS A 121 -6.29 12.93 -4.62
N THR A 122 -7.50 12.61 -4.15
CA THR A 122 -7.75 12.14 -2.79
C THR A 122 -7.50 10.64 -2.71
N ALA A 123 -6.24 10.22 -2.88
CA ALA A 123 -5.83 8.84 -2.86
C ALA A 123 -4.42 8.65 -2.32
N TYR A 124 -4.21 7.52 -1.66
CA TYR A 124 -2.92 6.95 -1.31
C TYR A 124 -2.78 5.60 -2.00
N ILE A 125 -1.61 5.32 -2.56
CA ILE A 125 -1.38 4.16 -3.43
C ILE A 125 -0.14 3.42 -2.94
N GLU A 126 -0.27 2.10 -2.87
CA GLU A 126 0.86 1.19 -2.67
C GLU A 126 1.01 0.31 -3.91
N ARG A 127 2.09 0.50 -4.63
CA ARG A 127 2.42 -0.30 -5.80
C ARG A 127 3.31 -1.45 -5.39
N TYR A 128 2.87 -2.67 -5.71
CA TYR A 128 3.59 -3.91 -5.41
C TYR A 128 4.11 -4.55 -6.69
N GLU A 129 5.36 -4.99 -6.63
CA GLU A 129 5.98 -5.82 -7.65
C GLU A 129 6.40 -7.15 -7.00
N LEU A 130 5.80 -8.23 -7.45
CA LEU A 130 6.11 -9.58 -7.00
C LEU A 130 6.96 -10.26 -8.06
N ARG A 131 8.15 -10.70 -7.68
CA ARG A 131 9.12 -11.35 -8.55
C ARG A 131 9.35 -12.79 -8.14
N ASN A 132 9.34 -13.68 -9.14
CA ASN A 132 9.69 -15.08 -8.96
C ASN A 132 11.23 -15.25 -9.00
N VAL A 133 11.85 -15.48 -7.86
CA VAL A 133 13.28 -15.84 -7.75
C VAL A 133 13.50 -17.30 -7.41
N THR A 134 12.46 -18.14 -7.56
CA THR A 134 12.57 -19.60 -7.48
C THR A 134 13.24 -20.17 -8.73
N ARG A 135 13.53 -21.46 -8.70
CA ARG A 135 14.18 -22.14 -9.84
C ARG A 135 13.24 -22.51 -10.97
N SER A 136 11.94 -22.51 -10.74
CA SER A 136 10.89 -22.91 -11.68
C SER A 136 9.81 -21.88 -11.82
N SER A 137 8.96 -22.01 -12.82
CA SER A 137 7.78 -21.17 -12.96
C SER A 137 6.81 -21.36 -11.80
N VAL A 138 6.13 -20.30 -11.40
CA VAL A 138 5.09 -20.28 -10.37
C VAL A 138 3.83 -19.63 -10.90
N VAL A 139 2.69 -20.01 -10.32
CA VAL A 139 1.40 -19.36 -10.58
C VAL A 139 1.05 -18.47 -9.40
N VAL A 140 0.98 -17.16 -9.64
CA VAL A 140 0.63 -16.16 -8.65
C VAL A 140 -0.84 -15.80 -8.79
N ARG A 141 -1.57 -15.83 -7.67
CA ARG A 141 -2.94 -15.33 -7.61
C ARG A 141 -2.99 -14.06 -6.77
N ILE A 142 -3.44 -12.98 -7.40
CA ILE A 142 -3.72 -11.69 -6.79
C ILE A 142 -5.24 -11.57 -6.68
N PRO A 143 -5.82 -11.47 -5.47
CA PRO A 143 -7.27 -11.52 -5.31
C PRO A 143 -7.93 -10.23 -5.79
N GLN A 144 -9.16 -10.35 -6.25
CA GLN A 144 -10.06 -9.21 -6.33
C GLN A 144 -10.46 -8.80 -4.92
N MET A 145 -10.26 -7.55 -4.58
CA MET A 145 -10.63 -7.00 -3.28
C MET A 145 -11.12 -5.58 -3.42
N SER A 146 -12.27 -5.31 -2.80
CA SER A 146 -12.80 -3.96 -2.63
C SER A 146 -13.55 -3.91 -1.31
N GLN A 147 -13.05 -3.12 -0.38
CA GLN A 147 -13.70 -2.88 0.91
C GLN A 147 -14.10 -1.42 1.00
N THR A 148 -15.39 -1.18 1.19
CA THR A 148 -15.98 0.15 1.27
C THR A 148 -16.59 0.36 2.65
N PHE A 149 -16.34 1.51 3.21
CA PHE A 149 -16.89 1.96 4.49
C PHE A 149 -17.52 3.34 4.30
N THR A 150 -18.76 3.49 4.77
CA THR A 150 -19.50 4.76 4.69
C THR A 150 -19.88 5.22 6.10
N THR A 151 -19.58 6.48 6.42
CA THR A 151 -19.93 7.06 7.70
C THR A 151 -21.42 7.42 7.74
N ALA A 152 -21.99 7.47 8.96
CA ALA A 152 -23.32 8.02 9.16
C ALA A 152 -23.35 9.53 8.79
N PRO A 153 -24.49 10.07 8.32
CA PRO A 153 -24.58 11.47 7.84
C PRO A 153 -24.13 12.50 8.87
N GLU A 154 -24.39 12.26 10.14
CA GLU A 154 -24.04 13.16 11.25
C GLU A 154 -22.53 13.18 11.57
N LYS A 155 -21.76 12.25 11.01
CA LYS A 155 -20.31 12.18 11.19
C LYS A 155 -19.51 13.13 10.32
N GLY A 156 -20.15 13.73 9.33
CA GLY A 156 -19.51 14.66 8.41
C GLY A 156 -20.27 15.99 8.34
N VAL A 157 -19.54 17.08 8.14
CA VAL A 157 -20.13 18.42 7.97
C VAL A 157 -21.01 18.49 6.72
N GLU A 158 -20.65 17.76 5.69
CA GLU A 158 -21.35 17.72 4.40
C GLU A 158 -22.01 16.36 4.14
N GLY A 159 -22.47 15.70 5.21
CA GLY A 159 -23.12 14.40 5.15
C GLY A 159 -22.12 13.22 5.28
N SER A 160 -22.49 12.10 4.68
CA SER A 160 -21.67 10.88 4.76
C SER A 160 -20.39 10.97 3.92
N TYR A 161 -19.34 10.35 4.43
CA TYR A 161 -18.07 10.14 3.72
C TYR A 161 -17.88 8.66 3.44
N THR A 162 -17.34 8.34 2.27
CA THR A 162 -17.03 6.96 1.87
C THR A 162 -15.53 6.80 1.72
N SER A 163 -15.00 5.74 2.33
CA SER A 163 -13.61 5.30 2.17
C SER A 163 -13.59 3.92 1.51
N ARG A 164 -12.70 3.74 0.57
CA ARG A 164 -12.53 2.47 -0.15
C ARG A 164 -11.07 2.06 -0.20
N MET A 165 -10.83 0.79 0.10
CA MET A 165 -9.57 0.10 -0.18
C MET A 165 -9.83 -0.95 -1.25
N HIS A 166 -9.10 -0.92 -2.38
CA HIS A 166 -9.27 -1.90 -3.43
C HIS A 166 -7.96 -2.26 -4.12
N ILE A 167 -7.92 -3.45 -4.69
CA ILE A 167 -6.80 -3.92 -5.52
C ILE A 167 -7.08 -3.61 -6.98
N VAL A 168 -6.05 -3.11 -7.66
CA VAL A 168 -5.99 -2.95 -9.12
C VAL A 168 -4.93 -3.90 -9.64
N GLY A 169 -5.27 -4.71 -10.65
CA GLY A 169 -4.36 -5.70 -11.22
C GLY A 169 -4.53 -7.10 -10.64
N ASP A 170 -5.73 -7.44 -10.19
CA ASP A 170 -6.10 -8.79 -9.78
C ASP A 170 -6.04 -9.79 -10.94
N GLY A 171 -5.89 -11.06 -10.60
CA GLY A 171 -5.86 -12.14 -11.57
C GLY A 171 -4.92 -13.26 -11.20
N GLU A 172 -4.72 -14.16 -12.16
CA GLU A 172 -3.82 -15.29 -12.07
C GLU A 172 -2.72 -15.14 -13.13
N PHE A 173 -1.46 -15.22 -12.70
CA PHE A 173 -0.29 -14.94 -13.53
C PHE A 173 0.73 -16.06 -13.40
N THR A 174 1.18 -16.60 -14.53
CA THR A 174 2.30 -17.55 -14.55
C THR A 174 3.59 -16.78 -14.74
N LEU A 175 4.50 -16.88 -13.77
CA LEU A 175 5.80 -16.22 -13.79
C LEU A 175 6.91 -17.24 -13.94
N ALA A 176 7.68 -17.14 -15.01
CA ALA A 176 8.95 -17.86 -15.14
C ALA A 176 9.98 -17.29 -14.14
N LYS A 177 11.07 -17.99 -13.94
CA LYS A 177 12.19 -17.51 -13.10
C LYS A 177 12.62 -16.11 -13.52
N GLY A 178 12.64 -15.19 -12.57
CA GLY A 178 13.04 -13.80 -12.78
C GLY A 178 11.96 -12.87 -13.29
N GLU A 179 10.80 -13.39 -13.67
CA GLU A 179 9.66 -12.56 -14.09
C GLU A 179 8.92 -11.96 -12.91
N SER A 180 8.27 -10.83 -13.16
CA SER A 180 7.52 -10.05 -12.17
C SER A 180 6.10 -9.78 -12.63
N VAL A 181 5.21 -9.57 -11.68
CA VAL A 181 3.87 -9.00 -11.87
C VAL A 181 3.67 -7.82 -10.92
N CYS A 182 3.02 -6.77 -11.40
CA CYS A 182 2.65 -5.61 -10.60
C CYS A 182 1.16 -5.61 -10.30
N PHE A 183 0.82 -5.15 -9.10
CA PHE A 183 -0.54 -4.82 -8.71
C PHE A 183 -0.51 -3.64 -7.75
N ASP A 184 -1.64 -3.00 -7.54
CA ASP A 184 -1.72 -1.81 -6.71
C ASP A 184 -2.82 -1.95 -5.65
N LEU A 185 -2.55 -1.42 -4.47
CA LEU A 185 -3.52 -1.22 -3.40
C LEU A 185 -3.84 0.27 -3.34
N VAL A 186 -5.10 0.62 -3.57
CA VAL A 186 -5.56 2.01 -3.64
C VAL A 186 -6.49 2.30 -2.48
N PHE A 187 -6.19 3.37 -1.75
CA PHE A 187 -7.04 3.93 -0.69
C PHE A 187 -7.56 5.28 -1.14
N GLN A 188 -8.88 5.44 -1.15
CA GLN A 188 -9.56 6.68 -1.49
C GLN A 188 -10.61 7.03 -0.45
N SER A 189 -10.93 8.33 -0.33
CA SER A 189 -12.11 8.79 0.37
C SER A 189 -12.74 9.96 -0.35
N TRP A 190 -14.06 10.05 -0.27
CA TRP A 190 -14.85 11.11 -0.93
C TRP A 190 -16.15 11.36 -0.18
N LYS A 191 -16.82 12.48 -0.48
CA LYS A 191 -18.18 12.73 -0.04
C LYS A 191 -19.10 11.74 -0.73
N THR A 192 -19.89 10.99 0.02
CA THR A 192 -20.72 9.89 -0.51
C THR A 192 -21.65 10.32 -1.65
N ALA A 193 -22.14 11.58 -1.60
CA ALA A 193 -22.97 12.14 -2.65
C ALA A 193 -22.22 12.43 -3.98
N GLN A 194 -20.90 12.37 -3.97
CA GLN A 194 -20.06 12.59 -5.15
C GLN A 194 -19.57 11.26 -5.74
N GLN A 195 -19.11 11.30 -6.99
CA GLN A 195 -18.42 10.18 -7.60
C GLN A 195 -16.95 10.19 -7.17
N PRO A 196 -16.33 9.01 -6.90
CA PRO A 196 -14.91 8.93 -6.63
C PRO A 196 -14.10 9.33 -7.87
N GLU A 197 -12.95 9.94 -7.66
CA GLU A 197 -12.00 10.21 -8.74
C GLU A 197 -11.45 8.88 -9.31
N GLU A 198 -11.23 8.83 -10.61
CA GLU A 198 -10.55 7.69 -11.23
C GLU A 198 -9.06 7.71 -10.89
N ILE A 199 -8.55 6.59 -10.44
CA ILE A 199 -7.14 6.42 -10.07
C ILE A 199 -6.50 5.41 -11.02
N ILE A 200 -5.48 5.89 -11.75
CA ILE A 200 -4.61 5.04 -12.58
C ILE A 200 -3.23 5.03 -11.90
N PRO A 201 -2.87 3.99 -11.14
CA PRO A 201 -1.70 4.01 -10.27
C PRO A 201 -0.38 4.37 -10.95
N ALA A 202 -0.13 3.87 -12.15
CA ALA A 202 1.09 4.18 -12.89
C ALA A 202 1.20 5.68 -13.23
N ASP A 203 0.09 6.30 -13.63
CA ASP A 203 0.05 7.73 -13.96
C ASP A 203 0.25 8.58 -12.69
N GLU A 204 -0.35 8.17 -11.58
CA GLU A 204 -0.19 8.84 -10.29
C GLU A 204 1.26 8.80 -9.79
N LEU A 205 1.94 7.68 -9.97
CA LEU A 205 3.36 7.56 -9.61
C LEU A 205 4.24 8.46 -10.49
N ALA A 206 4.01 8.50 -11.79
CA ALA A 206 4.72 9.37 -12.71
C ALA A 206 4.53 10.86 -12.37
N LYS A 207 3.30 11.27 -12.04
CA LYS A 207 3.00 12.63 -11.57
C LYS A 207 3.71 12.94 -10.25
N ARG A 208 3.75 12.00 -9.32
CA ARG A 208 4.43 12.18 -8.03
C ARG A 208 5.91 12.44 -8.22
N TYR A 209 6.60 11.66 -9.03
CA TYR A 209 8.01 11.88 -9.32
C TYR A 209 8.26 13.18 -10.07
N ALA A 210 7.40 13.59 -10.99
CA ALA A 210 7.51 14.87 -11.67
C ALA A 210 7.35 16.05 -10.70
N PHE A 211 6.38 15.98 -9.80
CA PHE A 211 6.14 16.98 -8.75
C PHE A 211 7.33 17.10 -7.79
N ILE A 212 7.92 16.00 -7.37
CA ILE A 212 9.10 15.99 -6.50
C ILE A 212 10.29 16.67 -7.19
N ARG A 213 10.57 16.31 -8.44
CA ARG A 213 11.65 16.93 -9.23
C ARG A 213 11.49 18.43 -9.35
N GLU A 214 10.29 18.90 -9.70
CA GLU A 214 10.00 20.34 -9.81
C GLU A 214 10.24 21.09 -8.49
N LYS A 215 10.00 20.45 -7.34
CA LYS A 215 10.26 21.03 -6.02
C LYS A 215 11.73 21.07 -5.64
N MET A 216 12.51 20.08 -6.09
CA MET A 216 13.95 20.01 -5.81
C MET A 216 14.78 20.96 -6.67
N ASP A 217 14.27 21.34 -7.84
CA ASP A 217 14.95 22.24 -8.80
C ASP A 217 14.71 23.75 -8.48
N LYS A 218 13.96 24.07 -7.42
CA LYS A 218 13.69 25.43 -6.91
C LYS A 218 14.43 25.71 -5.62
#